data_e48a6d5818855de58e4a127579745987
#
_entry.id   e48a6d5818855de58e4a127579745987
#
_cell.length_a   1.000
_cell.length_b   1.000
_cell.length_c   1.000
_cell.angle_alpha   90.00
_cell.angle_beta   90.00
_cell.angle_gamma   90.00
#
_symmetry.space_group_name_H-M   'P 1'
#
loop_
_entity.id
_entity.type
_entity.pdbx_description
1 polymer ?
#
loop_
_entity_poly.entity_id
_entity_poly.type
_entity_poly.pdbx_seq_one_letter_code
_entity_poly.pdbx_strand_id
1 'polypeptide(L)'
;MSSRTESSTRTRLGITPDAEAWCQLGKIPKSPSDIHQAAGAGPLRPAFIRPLGIFGVALGAPLMFIGLLLGLLASGAETLEVLLSTKEERERARAKRLEPKQRDAAIVEHGLDKTFDGDWSKAAGQLLLRWYGQSSHHQRFVILTEGRIVFAAPPKRVSVRTESRMRLVAEIPAGEAVIEDPLLGAYDSDRLRVRFVDGSWLTLITEERRGDLHMYLMRTAHSGEVSGVGA
;
A
#
# COMPACT_ATOMS: atom_id res chain seq x y z
N MET A 1 19.20 2.22 0.62
CA MET A 1 19.41 0.79 0.98
C MET A 1 18.51 -0.20 0.20
N SER A 2 17.61 0.28 -0.67
CA SER A 2 16.60 -0.51 -1.42
C SER A 2 17.19 -1.47 -2.47
N SER A 3 18.18 -1.08 -3.25
CA SER A 3 18.61 -1.79 -4.46
C SER A 3 19.14 -3.23 -4.28
N ARG A 4 19.60 -3.60 -3.09
CA ARG A 4 20.16 -4.95 -2.84
C ARG A 4 19.07 -6.00 -2.55
N THR A 5 17.93 -5.55 -2.07
CA THR A 5 16.76 -6.35 -1.71
C THR A 5 15.98 -6.78 -2.96
N GLU A 6 15.81 -5.85 -3.90
CA GLU A 6 15.08 -6.03 -5.16
C GLU A 6 15.69 -7.10 -6.08
N SER A 7 17.03 -7.15 -6.18
CA SER A 7 17.72 -8.14 -7.01
C SER A 7 17.50 -9.60 -6.58
N SER A 8 17.28 -9.84 -5.28
CA SER A 8 17.11 -11.19 -4.72
C SER A 8 15.76 -11.82 -5.07
N THR A 9 14.68 -11.05 -5.05
CA THR A 9 13.32 -11.52 -5.37
C THR A 9 13.17 -11.79 -6.87
N ARG A 10 13.73 -10.90 -7.71
CA ARG A 10 13.82 -11.05 -9.17
C ARG A 10 14.45 -12.38 -9.57
N THR A 11 15.60 -12.67 -9.00
CA THR A 11 16.34 -13.92 -9.32
C THR A 11 15.55 -15.18 -8.98
N ARG A 12 14.77 -15.15 -7.90
CA ARG A 12 14.08 -16.35 -7.42
C ARG A 12 12.77 -16.65 -8.13
N LEU A 13 12.00 -15.62 -8.49
CA LEU A 13 10.75 -15.80 -9.22
C LEU A 13 10.98 -15.95 -10.73
N GLY A 14 12.20 -15.69 -11.22
CA GLY A 14 12.53 -15.76 -12.65
C GLY A 14 11.76 -14.74 -13.49
N ILE A 15 11.30 -13.64 -12.86
CA ILE A 15 10.47 -12.62 -13.49
C ILE A 15 11.31 -11.35 -13.64
N THR A 16 11.33 -10.78 -14.84
CA THR A 16 11.88 -9.45 -15.10
C THR A 16 10.74 -8.45 -14.96
N PRO A 17 10.74 -7.60 -13.92
CA PRO A 17 9.68 -6.63 -13.71
C PRO A 17 9.89 -5.39 -14.56
N ASP A 18 8.78 -4.79 -15.04
CA ASP A 18 8.74 -3.42 -15.53
C ASP A 18 8.65 -2.44 -14.35
N ALA A 19 7.91 -2.84 -13.30
CA ALA A 19 7.83 -2.15 -12.02
C ALA A 19 7.45 -3.11 -10.89
N GLU A 20 7.83 -2.76 -9.67
CA GLU A 20 7.50 -3.57 -8.50
C GLU A 20 7.26 -2.70 -7.26
N ALA A 21 6.48 -3.22 -6.30
CA ALA A 21 6.25 -2.54 -5.04
C ALA A 21 5.99 -3.51 -3.89
N TRP A 22 6.58 -3.22 -2.75
CA TRP A 22 6.10 -3.73 -1.48
C TRP A 22 4.83 -3.00 -1.08
N CYS A 23 3.83 -3.74 -0.68
CA CYS A 23 2.55 -3.18 -0.29
C CYS A 23 1.94 -3.92 0.90
N GLN A 24 0.95 -3.30 1.48
CA GLN A 24 0.11 -3.85 2.53
C GLN A 24 -1.35 -3.73 2.10
N LEU A 25 -2.19 -4.57 2.69
CA LEU A 25 -3.64 -4.46 2.55
C LEU A 25 -4.19 -3.72 3.76
N GLY A 26 -5.18 -2.88 3.53
CA GLY A 26 -5.92 -2.22 4.58
C GLY A 26 -6.68 -3.21 5.47
N LYS A 27 -7.52 -2.68 6.36
CA LYS A 27 -8.37 -3.51 7.22
C LYS A 27 -9.38 -4.27 6.38
N ILE A 28 -9.31 -5.60 6.41
CA ILE A 28 -10.23 -6.46 5.68
C ILE A 28 -11.47 -6.67 6.53
N PRO A 29 -12.67 -6.41 5.98
CA PRO A 29 -13.93 -6.74 6.64
C PRO A 29 -14.04 -8.26 6.84
N LYS A 30 -14.84 -8.67 7.83
CA LYS A 30 -15.07 -10.09 8.11
C LYS A 30 -15.79 -10.71 6.90
N SER A 31 -15.17 -11.74 6.32
CA SER A 31 -15.82 -12.48 5.24
C SER A 31 -16.92 -13.39 5.76
N PRO A 32 -17.98 -13.63 5.00
CA PRO A 32 -18.95 -14.68 5.26
C PRO A 32 -18.28 -16.06 5.32
N SER A 33 -18.77 -16.95 6.19
CA SER A 33 -18.16 -18.26 6.45
C SER A 33 -18.21 -19.20 5.24
N ASP A 34 -19.26 -19.11 4.44
CA ASP A 34 -19.50 -19.89 3.23
C ASP A 34 -18.47 -19.58 2.13
N ILE A 35 -18.05 -18.33 2.00
CA ILE A 35 -17.08 -17.89 1.01
C ILE A 35 -15.68 -18.46 1.29
N HIS A 36 -15.29 -18.58 2.55
CA HIS A 36 -14.04 -19.23 2.93
C HIS A 36 -13.97 -20.69 2.49
N GLN A 37 -15.08 -21.40 2.62
CA GLN A 37 -15.16 -22.80 2.18
C GLN A 37 -15.06 -22.91 0.67
N ALA A 38 -15.75 -22.04 -0.07
CA ALA A 38 -15.71 -22.01 -1.53
C ALA A 38 -14.32 -21.66 -2.09
N ALA A 39 -13.57 -20.79 -1.42
CA ALA A 39 -12.22 -20.42 -1.83
C ALA A 39 -11.14 -21.46 -1.43
N GLY A 40 -11.50 -22.52 -0.69
CA GLY A 40 -10.55 -23.50 -0.16
C GLY A 40 -9.54 -22.90 0.83
N ALA A 41 -9.79 -21.70 1.32
CA ALA A 41 -8.94 -20.98 2.26
C ALA A 41 -9.43 -21.19 3.69
N GLY A 42 -8.51 -21.34 4.63
CA GLY A 42 -8.82 -21.32 6.04
C GLY A 42 -9.30 -19.91 6.49
N PRO A 43 -9.82 -19.79 7.73
CA PRO A 43 -10.31 -18.50 8.22
C PRO A 43 -9.21 -17.44 8.17
N LEU A 44 -9.58 -16.23 7.73
CA LEU A 44 -8.71 -15.07 7.78
C LEU A 44 -8.28 -14.80 9.22
N ARG A 45 -7.03 -15.02 9.51
CA ARG A 45 -6.50 -14.76 10.85
C ARG A 45 -6.03 -13.30 10.88
N PRO A 46 -6.45 -12.51 11.87
CA PRO A 46 -5.93 -11.17 12.07
C PRO A 46 -4.41 -11.24 12.26
N ALA A 47 -3.73 -10.15 11.91
CA ALA A 47 -2.30 -10.05 12.13
C ALA A 47 -1.98 -10.35 13.60
N PHE A 48 -1.31 -11.46 13.87
CA PHE A 48 -0.97 -11.87 15.22
C PHE A 48 0.11 -10.95 15.77
N ILE A 49 -0.22 -10.18 16.79
CA ILE A 49 0.76 -9.42 17.57
C ILE A 49 1.54 -10.44 18.41
N ARG A 50 2.83 -10.57 18.15
CA ARG A 50 3.68 -11.48 18.97
C ARG A 50 3.58 -11.07 20.43
N PRO A 51 3.52 -12.03 21.37
CA PRO A 51 3.50 -11.72 22.82
C PRO A 51 4.68 -10.83 23.22
N LEU A 52 5.87 -11.01 22.62
CA LEU A 52 7.02 -10.11 22.75
C LEU A 52 6.73 -8.67 22.27
N GLY A 53 5.87 -8.49 21.27
CA GLY A 53 5.43 -7.16 20.81
C GLY A 53 4.55 -6.45 21.83
N ILE A 54 3.73 -7.20 22.58
CA ILE A 54 2.91 -6.66 23.68
C ILE A 54 3.82 -6.15 24.81
N PHE A 55 4.87 -6.89 25.16
CA PHE A 55 5.88 -6.44 26.12
C PHE A 55 6.61 -5.18 25.64
N GLY A 56 6.94 -5.11 24.33
CA GLY A 56 7.55 -3.92 23.73
C GLY A 56 6.63 -2.70 23.79
N VAL A 57 5.33 -2.87 23.57
CA VAL A 57 4.35 -1.79 23.70
C VAL A 57 4.17 -1.39 25.17
N ALA A 58 4.09 -2.35 26.09
CA ALA A 58 3.93 -2.07 27.53
C ALA A 58 5.14 -1.34 28.14
N LEU A 59 6.35 -1.69 27.72
CA LEU A 59 7.59 -1.00 28.15
C LEU A 59 7.83 0.29 27.38
N GLY A 60 7.40 0.38 26.13
CA GLY A 60 7.53 1.58 25.30
C GLY A 60 6.49 2.67 25.58
N ALA A 61 5.33 2.32 26.14
CA ALA A 61 4.27 3.28 26.43
C ALA A 61 4.72 4.44 27.35
N PRO A 62 5.45 4.23 28.46
CA PRO A 62 5.92 5.33 29.29
C PRO A 62 6.96 6.21 28.57
N LEU A 63 7.79 5.65 27.70
CA LEU A 63 8.75 6.40 26.88
C LEU A 63 8.04 7.24 25.80
N MET A 64 6.98 6.71 25.19
CA MET A 64 6.13 7.47 24.28
C MET A 64 5.41 8.62 25.00
N PHE A 65 4.99 8.42 26.24
CA PHE A 65 4.33 9.46 27.04
C PHE A 65 5.30 10.61 27.38
N ILE A 66 6.56 10.27 27.72
CA ILE A 66 7.62 11.25 27.95
C ILE A 66 7.94 11.99 26.66
N GLY A 67 8.04 11.29 25.53
CA GLY A 67 8.22 11.91 24.20
C GLY A 67 7.08 12.83 23.80
N LEU A 68 5.83 12.49 24.13
CA LEU A 68 4.66 13.32 23.90
C LEU A 68 4.68 14.59 24.78
N LEU A 69 5.05 14.47 26.04
CA LEU A 69 5.21 15.61 26.97
C LEU A 69 6.34 16.55 26.52
N LEU A 70 7.47 15.99 26.12
CA LEU A 70 8.58 16.79 25.56
C LEU A 70 8.18 17.43 24.23
N GLY A 71 7.39 16.76 23.39
CA GLY A 71 6.84 17.30 22.15
C GLY A 71 5.85 18.45 22.39
N LEU A 72 5.03 18.36 23.43
CA LEU A 72 4.13 19.44 23.85
C LEU A 72 4.90 20.68 24.37
N LEU A 73 6.00 20.46 25.08
CA LEU A 73 6.87 21.56 25.52
C LEU A 73 7.64 22.19 24.35
N ALA A 74 8.07 21.38 23.37
CA ALA A 74 8.72 21.87 22.16
C ALA A 74 7.74 22.63 21.23
N SER A 75 6.46 22.23 21.17
CA SER A 75 5.44 22.94 20.36
C SER A 75 5.15 24.36 20.86
N GLY A 76 5.46 24.66 22.11
CA GLY A 76 5.42 26.02 22.64
C GLY A 76 6.47 26.96 22.01
N ALA A 77 7.63 26.40 21.62
CA ALA A 77 8.67 27.15 20.92
C ALA A 77 8.32 27.42 19.45
N GLU A 78 7.65 26.48 18.77
CA GLU A 78 7.19 26.64 17.39
C GLU A 78 6.13 27.77 17.24
N THR A 79 5.31 28.02 18.29
CA THR A 79 4.34 29.10 18.26
C THR A 79 4.98 30.48 18.29
N LEU A 80 6.14 30.63 18.96
CA LEU A 80 6.92 31.83 18.94
C LEU A 80 7.63 32.10 17.61
N GLU A 81 8.17 31.04 16.96
CA GLU A 81 8.74 31.15 15.61
C GLU A 81 7.68 31.55 14.56
N VAL A 82 6.46 31.04 14.66
CA VAL A 82 5.35 31.40 13.76
C VAL A 82 4.93 32.86 13.94
N LEU A 83 5.04 33.44 15.14
CA LEU A 83 4.75 34.84 15.40
C LEU A 83 5.82 35.78 14.79
N LEU A 84 7.07 35.31 14.70
CA LEU A 84 8.20 36.04 14.15
C LEU A 84 8.41 35.82 12.65
N SER A 85 7.71 34.81 12.06
CA SER A 85 7.84 34.45 10.65
C SER A 85 7.21 35.50 9.73
N THR A 86 7.78 35.66 8.54
CA THR A 86 7.28 36.51 7.47
C THR A 86 5.92 36.04 6.96
N LYS A 87 5.17 36.95 6.30
CA LYS A 87 3.86 36.58 5.70
C LYS A 87 3.97 35.38 4.76
N GLU A 88 5.03 35.33 3.92
CA GLU A 88 5.28 34.26 2.99
C GLU A 88 5.57 32.91 3.69
N GLU A 89 6.33 32.93 4.76
CA GLU A 89 6.62 31.72 5.55
C GLU A 89 5.36 31.16 6.22
N ARG A 90 4.48 32.04 6.70
CA ARG A 90 3.17 31.65 7.25
C ARG A 90 2.26 31.05 6.20
N GLU A 91 2.24 31.59 4.98
CA GLU A 91 1.46 31.05 3.87
C GLU A 91 2.00 29.70 3.43
N ARG A 92 3.31 29.53 3.31
CA ARG A 92 3.97 28.23 3.02
C ARG A 92 3.69 27.19 4.12
N ALA A 93 3.75 27.59 5.40
CA ALA A 93 3.44 26.71 6.52
C ALA A 93 1.96 26.31 6.54
N ARG A 94 1.04 27.21 6.18
CA ARG A 94 -0.39 26.90 6.02
C ARG A 94 -0.64 25.95 4.85
N ALA A 95 -0.04 26.20 3.69
CA ALA A 95 -0.14 25.31 2.53
C ALA A 95 0.36 23.91 2.87
N LYS A 96 1.52 23.80 3.51
CA LYS A 96 2.11 22.53 3.96
C LYS A 96 1.23 21.77 4.98
N ARG A 97 0.43 22.48 5.78
CA ARG A 97 -0.53 21.86 6.73
C ARG A 97 -1.85 21.46 6.06
N LEU A 98 -2.22 22.11 4.96
CA LEU A 98 -3.46 21.83 4.24
C LEU A 98 -3.30 20.63 3.29
N GLU A 99 -2.14 20.46 2.69
CA GLU A 99 -1.85 19.38 1.74
C GLU A 99 -2.19 17.97 2.29
N PRO A 100 -1.80 17.56 3.51
CA PRO A 100 -2.18 16.27 4.05
C PRO A 100 -3.69 16.10 4.19
N LYS A 101 -4.41 17.16 4.59
CA LYS A 101 -5.87 17.11 4.74
C LYS A 101 -6.58 16.96 3.40
N GLN A 102 -6.10 17.68 2.38
CA GLN A 102 -6.64 17.61 1.03
C GLN A 102 -6.38 16.21 0.42
N ARG A 103 -5.17 15.69 0.60
CA ARG A 103 -4.84 14.32 0.20
C ARG A 103 -5.73 13.29 0.89
N ASP A 104 -5.91 13.39 2.21
CA ASP A 104 -6.72 12.44 2.97
C ASP A 104 -8.20 12.53 2.57
N ALA A 105 -8.70 13.72 2.26
CA ALA A 105 -10.03 13.91 1.68
C ALA A 105 -10.15 13.25 0.30
N ALA A 106 -9.17 13.44 -0.57
CA ALA A 106 -9.14 12.81 -1.89
C ALA A 106 -9.03 11.27 -1.80
N ILE A 107 -8.30 10.73 -0.84
CA ILE A 107 -8.26 9.27 -0.56
C ILE A 107 -9.67 8.75 -0.28
N VAL A 108 -10.45 9.45 0.55
CA VAL A 108 -11.83 9.06 0.88
C VAL A 108 -12.75 9.26 -0.32
N GLU A 109 -12.65 10.36 -1.03
CA GLU A 109 -13.46 10.66 -2.23
C GLU A 109 -13.30 9.60 -3.30
N HIS A 110 -12.07 9.15 -3.54
CA HIS A 110 -11.79 8.07 -4.48
C HIS A 110 -12.00 6.67 -3.90
N GLY A 111 -12.45 6.53 -2.64
CA GLY A 111 -12.69 5.24 -1.98
C GLY A 111 -11.43 4.43 -1.70
N LEU A 112 -10.26 5.07 -1.69
CA LEU A 112 -8.96 4.42 -1.43
C LEU A 112 -8.72 4.13 0.06
N ASP A 113 -9.61 4.59 0.93
CA ASP A 113 -9.67 4.25 2.35
C ASP A 113 -10.20 2.82 2.59
N LYS A 114 -10.96 2.28 1.62
CA LYS A 114 -11.49 0.93 1.66
C LYS A 114 -10.50 -0.06 1.05
N THR A 115 -10.47 -1.28 1.59
CA THR A 115 -9.56 -2.33 1.09
C THR A 115 -10.01 -2.90 -0.24
N PHE A 116 -11.33 -3.04 -0.48
CA PHE A 116 -11.91 -3.53 -1.72
C PHE A 116 -13.39 -3.13 -1.81
N ASP A 117 -14.06 -3.42 -2.90
CA ASP A 117 -15.46 -3.08 -3.17
C ASP A 117 -16.50 -3.74 -2.25
N GLY A 118 -16.08 -4.73 -1.46
CA GLY A 118 -16.94 -5.44 -0.49
C GLY A 118 -17.58 -6.71 -1.04
N ASP A 119 -17.49 -6.97 -2.32
CA ASP A 119 -18.06 -8.16 -2.96
C ASP A 119 -17.06 -9.31 -3.00
N TRP A 120 -17.23 -10.27 -2.10
CA TRP A 120 -16.35 -11.43 -1.97
C TRP A 120 -16.48 -12.42 -3.14
N SER A 121 -17.55 -12.39 -3.91
CA SER A 121 -17.77 -13.30 -5.05
C SER A 121 -17.00 -12.88 -6.30
N LYS A 122 -16.59 -11.61 -6.38
CA LYS A 122 -15.87 -11.04 -7.49
C LYS A 122 -14.35 -11.23 -7.41
N ALA A 123 -13.64 -10.90 -8.48
CA ALA A 123 -12.21 -11.12 -8.64
C ALA A 123 -11.37 -10.52 -7.50
N ALA A 124 -11.68 -9.29 -7.07
CA ALA A 124 -10.99 -8.64 -5.95
C ALA A 124 -11.13 -9.41 -4.63
N GLY A 125 -12.35 -9.81 -4.29
CA GLY A 125 -12.65 -10.59 -3.09
C GLY A 125 -11.99 -11.98 -3.14
N GLN A 126 -12.04 -12.66 -4.28
CA GLN A 126 -11.42 -13.97 -4.49
C GLN A 126 -9.88 -13.90 -4.42
N LEU A 127 -9.27 -12.86 -4.97
CA LEU A 127 -7.83 -12.62 -4.83
C LEU A 127 -7.44 -12.40 -3.36
N LEU A 128 -8.22 -11.62 -2.61
CA LEU A 128 -7.99 -11.41 -1.18
C LEU A 128 -8.03 -12.72 -0.39
N LEU A 129 -9.05 -13.55 -0.62
CA LEU A 129 -9.17 -14.86 0.04
C LEU A 129 -7.98 -15.76 -0.28
N ARG A 130 -7.57 -15.84 -1.55
CA ARG A 130 -6.41 -16.59 -1.99
C ARG A 130 -5.13 -16.07 -1.34
N TRP A 131 -4.95 -14.76 -1.34
CA TRP A 131 -3.74 -14.14 -0.79
C TRP A 131 -3.61 -14.40 0.71
N TYR A 132 -4.71 -14.27 1.46
CA TYR A 132 -4.73 -14.58 2.90
C TYR A 132 -4.63 -16.07 3.21
N GLY A 133 -5.25 -16.90 2.41
CA GLY A 133 -5.16 -18.36 2.56
C GLY A 133 -3.73 -18.88 2.41
N GLN A 134 -2.94 -18.24 1.54
CA GLN A 134 -1.55 -18.65 1.27
C GLN A 134 -0.53 -17.96 2.18
N SER A 135 -0.84 -16.79 2.73
CA SER A 135 0.10 -16.02 3.54
C SER A 135 -0.58 -15.25 4.65
N SER A 136 -0.13 -15.46 5.87
CA SER A 136 -0.51 -14.67 7.05
C SER A 136 0.40 -13.45 7.27
N HIS A 137 1.36 -13.20 6.38
CA HIS A 137 2.26 -12.05 6.48
C HIS A 137 1.48 -10.77 6.13
N HIS A 138 1.79 -9.64 6.79
CA HIS A 138 1.14 -8.36 6.51
C HIS A 138 1.67 -7.71 5.22
N GLN A 139 2.94 -7.93 4.91
CA GLN A 139 3.56 -7.42 3.67
C GLN A 139 3.20 -8.31 2.48
N ARG A 140 3.02 -7.67 1.36
CA ARG A 140 2.71 -8.23 0.06
C ARG A 140 3.67 -7.65 -0.97
N PHE A 141 3.85 -8.34 -2.06
CA PHE A 141 4.70 -7.89 -3.13
C PHE A 141 3.94 -7.98 -4.44
N VAL A 142 3.95 -6.90 -5.20
CA VAL A 142 3.30 -6.81 -6.49
C VAL A 142 4.36 -6.51 -7.54
N ILE A 143 4.32 -7.25 -8.63
CA ILE A 143 5.22 -7.10 -9.76
C ILE A 143 4.36 -6.87 -11.00
N LEU A 144 4.66 -5.81 -11.74
CA LEU A 144 4.08 -5.54 -13.04
C LEU A 144 5.06 -5.98 -14.11
N THR A 145 4.57 -6.71 -15.09
CA THR A 145 5.31 -7.10 -16.30
C THR A 145 4.48 -6.74 -17.53
N GLU A 146 5.08 -6.75 -18.70
CA GLU A 146 4.43 -6.41 -19.98
C GLU A 146 3.14 -7.19 -20.28
N GLY A 147 2.85 -8.25 -19.66
CA GLY A 147 1.64 -9.04 -19.99
C GLY A 147 0.82 -9.44 -18.78
N ARG A 148 1.26 -9.11 -17.56
CA ARG A 148 0.59 -9.62 -16.35
C ARG A 148 0.96 -8.85 -15.09
N ILE A 149 0.08 -8.94 -14.11
CA ILE A 149 0.28 -8.51 -12.74
C ILE A 149 0.55 -9.75 -11.89
N VAL A 150 1.65 -9.78 -11.18
CA VAL A 150 2.06 -10.89 -10.34
C VAL A 150 1.93 -10.48 -8.88
N PHE A 151 1.20 -11.27 -8.12
CA PHE A 151 1.04 -11.11 -6.67
C PHE A 151 1.82 -12.18 -5.94
N ALA A 152 2.69 -11.75 -5.04
CA ALA A 152 3.53 -12.63 -4.25
C ALA A 152 3.47 -12.27 -2.76
N ALA A 153 3.73 -13.25 -1.91
CA ALA A 153 3.80 -13.05 -0.48
C ALA A 153 4.67 -14.11 0.20
N PRO A 154 5.28 -13.82 1.34
CA PRO A 154 5.94 -14.85 2.13
C PRO A 154 4.88 -15.77 2.77
N PRO A 155 5.11 -17.09 2.88
CA PRO A 155 4.10 -18.08 3.31
C PRO A 155 3.67 -17.92 4.77
N LYS A 156 4.51 -17.31 5.60
CA LYS A 156 4.26 -17.11 7.03
C LYS A 156 4.86 -15.78 7.45
N ARG A 157 4.52 -15.33 8.66
CA ARG A 157 5.23 -14.22 9.31
C ARG A 157 6.70 -14.57 9.45
N VAL A 158 7.52 -13.98 8.63
CA VAL A 158 8.99 -14.06 8.70
C VAL A 158 9.52 -12.68 8.99
N SER A 159 10.30 -12.54 10.04
CA SER A 159 10.97 -11.29 10.38
C SER A 159 12.33 -11.13 9.72
N VAL A 160 12.87 -12.20 9.14
CA VAL A 160 14.21 -12.24 8.55
C VAL A 160 14.13 -12.94 7.20
N ARG A 161 14.80 -12.37 6.20
CA ARG A 161 14.87 -12.92 4.82
C ARG A 161 13.50 -13.12 4.18
N THR A 162 12.63 -12.12 4.31
CA THR A 162 11.27 -12.13 3.73
C THR A 162 11.32 -12.39 2.23
N GLU A 163 12.22 -11.72 1.53
CA GLU A 163 12.39 -11.83 0.07
C GLU A 163 12.78 -13.26 -0.37
N SER A 164 13.65 -13.91 0.38
CA SER A 164 14.11 -15.27 0.03
C SER A 164 13.04 -16.33 0.18
N ARG A 165 11.88 -16.00 0.76
CA ARG A 165 10.77 -16.91 1.01
C ARG A 165 9.49 -16.54 0.28
N MET A 166 9.57 -15.57 -0.63
CA MET A 166 8.43 -15.19 -1.46
C MET A 166 7.89 -16.37 -2.25
N ARG A 167 6.58 -16.47 -2.31
CA ARG A 167 5.85 -17.43 -3.13
C ARG A 167 4.87 -16.67 -4.01
N LEU A 168 4.72 -17.17 -5.21
CA LEU A 168 3.68 -16.74 -6.12
C LEU A 168 2.32 -17.07 -5.50
N VAL A 169 1.42 -16.10 -5.49
CA VAL A 169 0.04 -16.25 -5.01
C VAL A 169 -0.93 -16.27 -6.16
N ALA A 170 -0.79 -15.32 -7.08
CA ALA A 170 -1.61 -15.21 -8.27
C ALA A 170 -0.84 -14.50 -9.39
N GLU A 171 -1.14 -14.88 -10.61
CA GLU A 171 -0.80 -14.15 -11.82
C GLU A 171 -2.11 -13.77 -12.51
N ILE A 172 -2.23 -12.52 -12.91
CA ILE A 172 -3.42 -11.98 -13.55
C ILE A 172 -2.97 -11.36 -14.87
N PRO A 173 -3.49 -11.83 -16.01
CA PRO A 173 -3.21 -11.22 -17.31
C PRO A 173 -3.58 -9.71 -17.32
N ALA A 174 -2.81 -8.91 -18.04
CA ALA A 174 -3.06 -7.46 -18.16
C ALA A 174 -4.45 -7.15 -18.77
N GLY A 175 -5.05 -8.07 -19.52
CA GLY A 175 -6.43 -7.96 -19.99
C GLY A 175 -7.52 -8.18 -18.94
N GLU A 176 -7.19 -8.76 -17.78
CA GLU A 176 -8.15 -9.07 -16.71
C GLU A 176 -8.10 -8.09 -15.54
N ALA A 177 -6.99 -7.37 -15.36
CA ALA A 177 -6.84 -6.34 -14.36
C ALA A 177 -5.85 -5.28 -14.77
N VAL A 178 -5.99 -4.08 -14.19
CA VAL A 178 -5.09 -2.95 -14.36
C VAL A 178 -4.73 -2.36 -13.00
N ILE A 179 -3.47 -1.92 -12.84
CA ILE A 179 -3.06 -1.12 -11.69
C ILE A 179 -3.15 0.34 -12.10
N GLU A 180 -3.81 1.13 -11.27
CA GLU A 180 -3.98 2.57 -11.46
C GLU A 180 -3.66 3.34 -10.18
N ASP A 181 -3.22 4.57 -10.32
CA ASP A 181 -3.08 5.53 -9.25
C ASP A 181 -4.15 6.63 -9.44
N PRO A 182 -5.30 6.55 -8.73
CA PRO A 182 -6.38 7.52 -8.89
C PRO A 182 -6.02 8.94 -8.45
N LEU A 183 -4.91 9.12 -7.73
CA LEU A 183 -4.43 10.42 -7.25
C LEU A 183 -3.20 10.90 -8.03
N LEU A 184 -2.88 10.24 -9.14
CA LEU A 184 -1.70 10.48 -9.95
C LEU A 184 -1.55 11.97 -10.30
N GLY A 185 -0.41 12.55 -9.94
CA GLY A 185 -0.08 13.95 -10.24
C GLY A 185 -0.77 14.99 -9.35
N ALA A 186 -1.86 14.65 -8.66
CA ALA A 186 -2.55 15.57 -7.76
C ALA A 186 -1.97 15.56 -6.35
N TYR A 187 -1.70 14.39 -5.81
CA TYR A 187 -1.20 14.19 -4.45
C TYR A 187 -0.14 13.11 -4.38
N ASP A 188 0.78 13.26 -3.44
CA ASP A 188 1.78 12.25 -3.09
C ASP A 188 1.14 11.19 -2.19
N SER A 189 0.56 10.16 -2.82
CA SER A 189 -0.18 9.08 -2.14
C SER A 189 0.63 7.80 -2.08
N ASP A 190 0.36 6.98 -1.05
CA ASP A 190 0.81 5.60 -0.90
C ASP A 190 -0.26 4.59 -1.34
N ARG A 191 -1.32 5.07 -2.03
CA ARG A 191 -2.48 4.25 -2.41
C ARG A 191 -2.51 4.00 -3.89
N LEU A 192 -2.62 2.72 -4.25
CA LEU A 192 -2.86 2.25 -5.61
C LEU A 192 -4.14 1.43 -5.65
N ARG A 193 -4.75 1.34 -6.81
CA ARG A 193 -5.92 0.50 -7.04
C ARG A 193 -5.59 -0.57 -8.09
N VAL A 194 -5.95 -1.80 -7.81
CA VAL A 194 -6.06 -2.86 -8.82
C VAL A 194 -7.51 -2.95 -9.20
N ARG A 195 -7.85 -2.66 -10.44
CA ARG A 195 -9.20 -2.74 -10.99
C ARG A 195 -9.31 -3.92 -11.93
N PHE A 196 -10.33 -4.76 -11.75
CA PHE A 196 -10.60 -5.96 -12.52
C PHE A 196 -11.68 -5.70 -13.58
N VAL A 197 -11.69 -6.53 -14.62
CA VAL A 197 -12.69 -6.43 -15.72
C VAL A 197 -14.13 -6.65 -15.28
N ASP A 198 -14.34 -7.37 -14.16
CA ASP A 198 -15.67 -7.57 -13.56
C ASP A 198 -16.17 -6.35 -12.76
N GLY A 199 -15.43 -5.24 -12.81
CA GLY A 199 -15.71 -3.99 -12.13
C GLY A 199 -15.31 -3.99 -10.64
N SER A 200 -14.83 -5.10 -10.10
CA SER A 200 -14.33 -5.13 -8.74
C SER A 200 -12.95 -4.45 -8.62
N TRP A 201 -12.58 -4.04 -7.42
CA TRP A 201 -11.30 -3.38 -7.19
C TRP A 201 -10.72 -3.70 -5.81
N LEU A 202 -9.41 -3.55 -5.69
CA LEU A 202 -8.61 -3.77 -4.49
C LEU A 202 -7.64 -2.60 -4.30
N THR A 203 -7.61 -2.02 -3.11
CA THR A 203 -6.64 -0.98 -2.75
C THR A 203 -5.38 -1.60 -2.16
N LEU A 204 -4.23 -1.19 -2.67
CA LEU A 204 -2.90 -1.50 -2.16
C LEU A 204 -2.34 -0.27 -1.45
N ILE A 205 -1.68 -0.48 -0.32
CA ILE A 205 -0.95 0.55 0.41
C ILE A 205 0.53 0.26 0.20
N THR A 206 1.21 1.04 -0.61
CA THR A 206 2.65 0.87 -0.87
C THR A 206 3.49 1.34 0.31
N GLU A 207 4.66 0.75 0.51
CA GLU A 207 5.57 1.18 1.57
C GLU A 207 6.21 2.54 1.23
N GLU A 208 6.42 2.80 -0.05
CA GLU A 208 6.98 4.05 -0.57
C GLU A 208 5.95 4.81 -1.40
N ARG A 209 5.72 6.09 -1.09
CA ARG A 209 4.75 6.94 -1.79
C ARG A 209 5.10 7.17 -3.26
N ARG A 210 6.37 7.35 -3.58
CA ARG A 210 6.89 7.51 -4.95
C ARG A 210 7.81 6.36 -5.32
N GLY A 211 7.42 5.14 -4.97
CA GLY A 211 8.15 3.94 -5.31
C GLY A 211 8.13 3.64 -6.82
N ASP A 212 8.84 2.61 -7.21
CA ASP A 212 9.05 2.22 -8.60
C ASP A 212 7.73 2.06 -9.38
N LEU A 213 6.72 1.43 -8.76
CA LEU A 213 5.41 1.23 -9.38
C LEU A 213 4.65 2.55 -9.65
N HIS A 214 4.68 3.51 -8.71
CA HIS A 214 4.10 4.84 -8.92
C HIS A 214 4.81 5.59 -10.07
N MET A 215 6.13 5.54 -10.09
CA MET A 215 6.93 6.19 -11.14
C MET A 215 6.69 5.56 -12.52
N TYR A 216 6.47 4.25 -12.57
CA TYR A 216 6.10 3.56 -13.80
C TYR A 216 4.74 4.04 -14.31
N LEU A 217 3.72 4.08 -13.44
CA LEU A 217 2.38 4.55 -13.80
C LEU A 217 2.39 6.01 -14.27
N MET A 218 3.17 6.88 -13.63
CA MET A 218 3.35 8.27 -14.08
C MET A 218 3.92 8.34 -15.49
N ARG A 219 4.96 7.58 -15.79
CA ARG A 219 5.59 7.57 -17.11
C ARG A 219 4.66 7.07 -18.20
N THR A 220 3.92 6.01 -17.93
CA THR A 220 2.99 5.41 -18.91
C THR A 220 1.79 6.31 -19.18
N ALA A 221 1.26 7.00 -18.16
CA ALA A 221 0.18 7.97 -18.32
C ALA A 221 0.59 9.12 -19.25
N HIS A 222 1.77 9.71 -19.06
CA HIS A 222 2.29 10.78 -19.91
C HIS A 222 2.59 10.31 -21.35
N SER A 223 3.04 9.07 -21.52
CA SER A 223 3.30 8.51 -22.85
C SER A 223 2.02 8.30 -23.67
N GLY A 224 0.91 7.97 -23.01
CA GLY A 224 -0.42 7.81 -23.64
C GLY A 224 -1.02 9.13 -24.13
N GLU A 225 -0.80 10.24 -23.42
CA GLU A 225 -1.31 11.57 -23.82
C GLU A 225 -0.61 12.11 -25.07
N VAL A 226 0.67 11.86 -25.24
CA VAL A 226 1.44 12.35 -26.41
C VAL A 226 1.02 11.66 -27.71
N SER A 227 0.54 10.42 -27.63
CA SER A 227 0.08 9.67 -28.82
C SER A 227 -1.32 10.07 -29.31
N GLY A 228 -2.11 10.77 -28.51
CA GLY A 228 -3.50 11.14 -28.81
C GLY A 228 -3.68 12.51 -29.50
N VAL A 229 -2.63 13.30 -29.69
CA VAL A 229 -2.72 14.69 -30.27
C VAL A 229 -2.45 14.74 -31.78
N GLY A 230 -2.34 13.60 -32.44
CA GLY A 230 -1.96 13.50 -33.87
C GLY A 230 -2.97 12.81 -34.79
N ALA A 231 -4.31 12.88 -34.48
CA ALA A 231 -5.32 12.35 -35.39
C ALA A 231 -6.37 13.39 -35.74
#